data_62baddbefa227c963835787a0b3efbae
#
_entry.id   62baddbefa227c963835787a0b3efbae
#
_cell.length_a   1.000
_cell.length_b   1.000
_cell.length_c   1.000
_cell.angle_alpha   90.00
_cell.angle_beta   90.00
_cell.angle_gamma   90.00
#
_symmetry.space_group_name_H-M   'P 1'
#
loop_
_entity.id
_entity.type
_entity.pdbx_description
1 polymer ?
#
loop_
_entity_poly.entity_id
_entity_poly.type
_entity_poly.pdbx_seq_one_letter_code
_entity_poly.pdbx_strand_id
1 'polypeptide(L)'
;MKLSKLSVTTEYAVRPQIYTCWSVPTGLPYSEDLLVTVKLNLEKNGIVKNFEMLDHVRMNTPGEGAFYQIAQSVIRAIRLCNPIKNLPTTSYEKWKTMILRFNPIEMMGG
;
A
#
# COMPACT_ATOMS: atom_id res chain seq x y z
N MET A 1 -7.11 20.79 10.63
CA MET A 1 -8.11 19.85 11.00
C MET A 1 -8.82 19.19 9.83
N LYS A 2 -9.57 19.96 9.06
CA LYS A 2 -10.27 19.40 7.92
C LYS A 2 -9.32 18.84 6.89
N LEU A 3 -8.16 19.44 6.74
CA LEU A 3 -7.16 18.95 5.82
C LEU A 3 -6.67 17.56 6.20
N SER A 4 -6.46 17.34 7.50
CA SER A 4 -6.06 16.04 7.97
C SER A 4 -7.12 15.00 7.69
N LYS A 5 -8.38 15.35 7.93
CA LYS A 5 -9.49 14.44 7.64
C LYS A 5 -9.55 14.12 6.16
N LEU A 6 -9.31 15.12 5.33
CA LEU A 6 -9.34 14.92 3.89
C LEU A 6 -8.27 13.92 3.45
N SER A 7 -7.05 14.07 3.98
CA SER A 7 -5.98 13.14 3.66
C SER A 7 -6.29 11.73 4.14
N VAL A 8 -6.82 11.62 5.35
CA VAL A 8 -7.19 10.33 5.91
C VAL A 8 -8.29 9.70 5.07
N THR A 9 -9.26 10.50 4.64
CA THR A 9 -10.35 9.99 3.81
C THR A 9 -9.82 9.46 2.49
N THR A 10 -8.85 10.14 1.89
CA THR A 10 -8.26 9.67 0.64
C THR A 10 -7.53 8.34 0.84
N GLU A 11 -6.77 8.22 1.92
CA GLU A 11 -6.12 6.96 2.24
C GLU A 11 -7.15 5.84 2.40
N TYR A 12 -8.25 6.10 3.09
CA TYR A 12 -9.29 5.11 3.28
C TYR A 12 -9.98 4.75 1.96
N ALA A 13 -10.01 5.65 1.00
CA ALA A 13 -10.59 5.36 -0.30
C ALA A 13 -9.64 4.51 -1.15
N VAL A 14 -8.35 4.69 -0.99
CA VAL A 14 -7.34 4.03 -1.82
C VAL A 14 -7.01 2.64 -1.29
N ARG A 15 -6.79 2.52 0.03
CA ARG A 15 -6.31 1.28 0.60
C ARG A 15 -7.24 0.08 0.33
N PRO A 16 -8.56 0.20 0.50
CA PRO A 16 -9.43 -0.93 0.20
C PRO A 16 -9.36 -1.38 -1.25
N GLN A 17 -9.17 -0.45 -2.18
CA GLN A 17 -9.05 -0.82 -3.58
C GLN A 17 -7.85 -1.74 -3.79
N ILE A 18 -6.71 -1.35 -3.24
CA ILE A 18 -5.49 -2.13 -3.43
C ILE A 18 -5.60 -3.46 -2.68
N TYR A 19 -6.26 -3.47 -1.53
CA TYR A 19 -6.46 -4.70 -0.77
C TYR A 19 -7.26 -5.73 -1.55
N THR A 20 -8.19 -5.29 -2.41
CA THR A 20 -8.94 -6.27 -3.23
C THR A 20 -8.06 -6.95 -4.26
N CYS A 21 -6.95 -6.33 -4.61
CA CYS A 21 -5.99 -6.90 -5.57
C CYS A 21 -4.87 -7.66 -4.87
N TRP A 22 -4.87 -7.68 -3.57
CA TRP A 22 -3.76 -8.21 -2.79
C TRP A 22 -3.99 -9.67 -2.42
N SER A 23 -3.12 -10.54 -2.93
CA SER A 23 -3.11 -11.96 -2.57
C SER A 23 -2.02 -12.15 -1.53
N VAL A 24 -2.42 -12.29 -0.27
CA VAL A 24 -1.49 -12.46 0.83
C VAL A 24 -0.96 -13.89 0.80
N PRO A 25 0.38 -14.09 0.80
CA PRO A 25 0.93 -15.43 0.83
C PRO A 25 0.47 -16.18 2.09
N THR A 26 0.27 -17.48 1.97
CA THR A 26 -0.11 -18.32 3.10
C THR A 26 1.11 -19.06 3.64
N GLY A 27 0.99 -19.55 4.87
CA GLY A 27 2.05 -20.37 5.45
C GLY A 27 3.22 -19.60 6.01
N LEU A 28 3.09 -18.27 6.16
CA LEU A 28 4.15 -17.45 6.74
C LEU A 28 3.91 -17.24 8.24
N PRO A 29 4.97 -16.90 8.97
CA PRO A 29 4.83 -16.70 10.44
C PRO A 29 4.21 -15.33 10.74
N TYR A 30 2.90 -15.24 10.69
CA TYR A 30 2.19 -13.97 10.91
C TYR A 30 2.18 -13.51 12.37
N SER A 31 2.90 -14.20 13.23
CA SER A 31 3.12 -13.71 14.58
C SER A 31 4.13 -12.56 14.62
N GLU A 32 4.85 -12.35 13.51
CA GLU A 32 5.84 -11.28 13.43
C GLU A 32 5.23 -10.04 12.80
N ASP A 33 5.91 -8.92 13.00
CA ASP A 33 5.52 -7.67 12.36
C ASP A 33 5.94 -7.72 10.90
N LEU A 34 4.96 -7.93 10.03
CA LEU A 34 5.20 -7.98 8.59
C LEU A 34 4.54 -6.80 7.87
N LEU A 35 4.36 -5.70 8.59
CA LEU A 35 3.79 -4.48 8.03
C LEU A 35 4.69 -3.93 6.93
N VAL A 36 4.10 -3.65 5.78
CA VAL A 36 4.82 -3.10 4.63
C VAL A 36 4.36 -1.67 4.39
N THR A 37 5.30 -0.76 4.27
CA THR A 37 5.00 0.65 4.04
C THR A 37 5.47 1.05 2.66
N VAL A 38 4.57 1.67 1.89
CA VAL A 38 4.83 2.05 0.50
C VAL A 38 4.48 3.51 0.30
N LYS A 39 5.33 4.22 -0.39
CA LYS A 39 5.07 5.60 -0.80
C LYS A 39 4.62 5.57 -2.25
N LEU A 40 3.40 6.04 -2.51
CA LEU A 40 2.84 6.09 -3.86
C LEU A 40 2.91 7.52 -4.40
N ASN A 41 3.30 7.65 -5.66
CA ASN A 41 3.22 8.91 -6.37
C ASN A 41 2.21 8.74 -7.50
N LEU A 42 1.14 9.55 -7.49
CA LEU A 42 0.01 9.38 -8.38
C LEU A 42 -0.12 10.56 -9.35
N GLU A 43 -0.62 10.26 -10.54
CA GLU A 43 -1.02 11.28 -11.48
C GLU A 43 -2.47 11.69 -11.20
N LYS A 44 -2.89 12.79 -11.80
CA LYS A 44 -4.23 13.33 -11.53
C LYS A 44 -5.34 12.36 -11.91
N ASN A 45 -5.08 11.49 -12.88
CA ASN A 45 -6.07 10.50 -13.31
C ASN A 45 -6.00 9.19 -12.51
N GLY A 46 -5.18 9.16 -11.45
CA GLY A 46 -5.09 7.98 -10.60
C GLY A 46 -4.05 6.96 -11.02
N ILE A 47 -3.36 7.20 -12.12
CA ILE A 47 -2.30 6.29 -12.53
C ILE A 47 -1.16 6.36 -11.53
N VAL A 48 -0.67 5.21 -11.10
CA VAL A 48 0.48 5.14 -10.20
C VAL A 48 1.71 5.45 -11.06
N LYS A 49 2.23 6.65 -10.88
CA LYS A 49 3.39 7.11 -11.63
C LYS A 49 4.62 6.31 -11.25
N ASN A 50 4.82 6.14 -9.95
CA ASN A 50 5.86 5.29 -9.40
C ASN A 50 5.54 5.03 -7.94
N PHE A 51 6.27 4.12 -7.33
CA PHE A 51 6.13 3.86 -5.91
C PHE A 51 7.49 3.47 -5.33
N GLU A 52 7.61 3.64 -4.03
CA GLU A 52 8.85 3.34 -3.33
C GLU A 52 8.53 2.48 -2.11
N MET A 53 9.21 1.34 -2.01
CA MET A 53 9.10 0.48 -0.83
C MET A 53 10.00 1.08 0.24
N LEU A 54 9.40 1.63 1.29
CA LEU A 54 10.18 2.30 2.32
C LEU A 54 11.02 1.34 3.14
N ASP A 55 10.64 0.07 3.13
CA ASP A 55 11.34 -0.97 3.90
C ASP A 55 12.34 -1.72 3.03
N HIS A 56 12.90 -1.06 2.01
CA HIS A 56 13.76 -1.75 1.06
C HIS A 56 14.99 -2.37 1.70
N VAL A 57 15.48 -1.81 2.79
CA VAL A 57 16.63 -2.39 3.50
C VAL A 57 16.24 -3.75 4.07
N ARG A 58 15.07 -3.82 4.70
CA ARG A 58 14.61 -5.08 5.29
C ARG A 58 14.33 -6.12 4.21
N MET A 59 13.84 -5.69 3.06
CA MET A 59 13.56 -6.60 1.94
C MET A 59 14.82 -7.32 1.49
N ASN A 60 15.99 -6.70 1.66
CA ASN A 60 17.26 -7.25 1.20
C ASN A 60 18.10 -7.81 2.35
N THR A 61 17.51 -7.97 3.53
CA THR A 61 18.23 -8.45 4.69
C THR A 61 18.11 -9.97 4.78
N PRO A 62 19.24 -10.69 4.91
CA PRO A 62 19.18 -12.14 5.08
C PRO A 62 18.34 -12.50 6.32
N GLY A 63 17.56 -13.57 6.21
CA GLY A 63 16.68 -14.00 7.27
C GLY A 63 15.31 -13.36 7.27
N GLU A 64 15.06 -12.41 6.38
CA GLU A 64 13.77 -11.71 6.28
C GLU A 64 12.97 -12.19 5.07
N GLY A 65 13.04 -13.48 4.78
CA GLY A 65 12.35 -14.04 3.62
C GLY A 65 10.85 -13.89 3.67
N ALA A 66 10.25 -14.01 4.87
CA ALA A 66 8.82 -13.83 5.01
C ALA A 66 8.43 -12.40 4.66
N PHE A 67 9.16 -11.41 5.17
CA PHE A 67 8.90 -10.02 4.85
C PHE A 67 9.04 -9.77 3.35
N TYR A 68 10.08 -10.34 2.74
CA TYR A 68 10.30 -10.17 1.30
C TYR A 68 9.10 -10.67 0.50
N GLN A 69 8.54 -11.83 0.88
CA GLN A 69 7.38 -12.38 0.18
C GLN A 69 6.16 -11.49 0.30
N ILE A 70 5.92 -10.94 1.51
CA ILE A 70 4.81 -10.02 1.71
C ILE A 70 5.02 -8.76 0.87
N ALA A 71 6.23 -8.20 0.89
CA ALA A 71 6.52 -6.99 0.13
C ALA A 71 6.30 -7.22 -1.37
N GLN A 72 6.74 -8.36 -1.90
CA GLN A 72 6.53 -8.69 -3.31
C GLN A 72 5.04 -8.80 -3.64
N SER A 73 4.25 -9.36 -2.72
CA SER A 73 2.81 -9.47 -2.94
C SER A 73 2.14 -8.11 -2.97
N VAL A 74 2.62 -7.16 -2.16
CA VAL A 74 2.10 -5.81 -2.16
C VAL A 74 2.42 -5.11 -3.49
N ILE A 75 3.63 -5.30 -4.00
CA ILE A 75 4.02 -4.73 -5.29
C ILE A 75 3.09 -5.23 -6.39
N ARG A 76 2.78 -6.52 -6.40
CA ARG A 76 1.85 -7.08 -7.38
C ARG A 76 0.47 -6.47 -7.24
N ALA A 77 0.00 -6.28 -6.01
CA ALA A 77 -1.31 -5.69 -5.77
C ALA A 77 -1.39 -4.28 -6.34
N ILE A 78 -0.36 -3.48 -6.10
CA ILE A 78 -0.33 -2.11 -6.61
C ILE A 78 -0.40 -2.10 -8.13
N ARG A 79 0.33 -3.00 -8.77
CA ARG A 79 0.32 -3.08 -10.24
C ARG A 79 -1.02 -3.54 -10.79
N LEU A 80 -1.67 -4.47 -10.10
CA LEU A 80 -2.96 -4.99 -10.56
C LEU A 80 -4.07 -3.96 -10.41
N CYS A 81 -4.02 -3.11 -9.40
CA CYS A 81 -5.05 -2.13 -9.14
C CYS A 81 -4.76 -0.75 -9.74
N ASN A 82 -3.75 -0.64 -10.55
CA ASN A 82 -3.42 0.59 -11.24
C ASN A 82 -4.30 0.70 -12.50
N PRO A 83 -5.03 1.80 -12.73
CA PRO A 83 -5.06 3.05 -11.96
C PRO A 83 -5.99 3.01 -10.75
N ILE A 84 -5.71 3.88 -9.79
CA ILE A 84 -6.57 4.05 -8.63
C ILE A 84 -7.78 4.86 -9.02
N LYS A 85 -8.96 4.49 -8.50
CA LYS A 85 -10.22 5.11 -8.90
C LYS A 85 -10.81 5.91 -7.75
N ASN A 86 -11.76 6.77 -8.10
CA ASN A 86 -12.56 7.54 -7.14
C ASN A 86 -11.74 8.49 -6.29
N LEU A 87 -10.68 9.04 -6.86
CA LEU A 87 -9.90 10.06 -6.18
C LEU A 87 -10.58 11.41 -6.34
N PRO A 88 -10.47 12.29 -5.34
CA PRO A 88 -11.06 13.63 -5.47
C PRO A 88 -10.46 14.36 -6.67
N THR A 89 -11.32 15.05 -7.43
CA THR A 89 -10.85 15.81 -8.59
C THR A 89 -10.15 17.10 -8.15
N THR A 90 -10.38 17.53 -6.93
CA THR A 90 -9.73 18.69 -6.35
C THR A 90 -8.68 18.21 -5.37
N SER A 91 -7.84 19.14 -4.91
CA SER A 91 -6.86 18.84 -3.85
C SER A 91 -5.82 17.79 -4.26
N TYR A 92 -5.49 17.75 -5.56
CA TYR A 92 -4.48 16.82 -6.05
C TYR A 92 -3.17 16.92 -5.26
N GLU A 93 -2.76 18.14 -4.89
CA GLU A 93 -1.53 18.33 -4.15
C GLU A 93 -1.52 17.59 -2.82
N LYS A 94 -2.69 17.30 -2.28
CA LYS A 94 -2.80 16.64 -0.99
C LYS A 94 -2.71 15.12 -1.10
N TRP A 95 -3.04 14.54 -2.25
CA TRP A 95 -3.01 13.10 -2.41
C TRP A 95 -2.07 12.60 -3.50
N LYS A 96 -1.38 13.49 -4.21
CA LYS A 96 -0.47 13.06 -5.28
C LYS A 96 0.66 12.17 -4.75
N THR A 97 1.01 12.32 -3.50
CA THR A 97 1.98 11.47 -2.82
C THR A 97 1.33 11.02 -1.52
N MET A 98 1.28 9.71 -1.32
CA MET A 98 0.69 9.17 -0.09
C MET A 98 1.47 7.96 0.37
N ILE A 99 1.47 7.75 1.66
CA ILE A 99 2.13 6.60 2.27
C ILE A 99 1.04 5.65 2.75
N LEU A 100 1.10 4.41 2.27
CA LEU A 100 0.14 3.38 2.64
C LEU A 100 0.84 2.27 3.41
N ARG A 101 0.15 1.74 4.39
CA ARG A 101 0.64 0.64 5.19
C ARG A 101 -0.22 -0.59 4.93
N PHE A 102 0.45 -1.70 4.64
CA PHE A 102 -0.21 -2.96 4.31
C PHE A 102 0.09 -3.96 5.40
N ASN A 103 -0.93 -4.32 6.15
CA ASN A 103 -0.81 -5.27 7.24
C ASN A 103 -1.48 -6.59 6.84
N PRO A 104 -0.69 -7.65 6.63
CA PRO A 104 -1.28 -8.92 6.18
C PRO A 104 -2.27 -9.51 7.16
N ILE A 105 -2.13 -9.20 8.44
CA ILE A 105 -3.06 -9.72 9.44
C ILE A 105 -4.47 -9.22 9.20
N GLU A 106 -4.62 -7.98 8.73
CA GLU A 106 -5.93 -7.43 8.41
C GLU A 106 -6.63 -8.23 7.33
N MET A 107 -5.86 -8.72 6.36
CA MET A 107 -6.41 -9.51 5.25
C MET A 107 -6.79 -10.92 5.67
N MET A 108 -6.29 -11.38 6.78
CA MET A 108 -6.55 -12.74 7.25
C MET A 108 -7.77 -12.80 8.17
N GLY A 109 -8.57 -11.76 8.18
CA GLY A 109 -9.80 -11.76 8.94
C GLY A 109 -9.63 -11.56 10.42
N GLY A 110 -8.44 -11.16 10.79
CA GLY A 110 -8.15 -10.91 12.20
C GLY A 110 -8.82 -9.66 12.69
#